data_f92a6c1d10a37b1855d14188df98b2c2
#
_entry.id   f92a6c1d10a37b1855d14188df98b2c2
#
_cell.length_a   1.000
_cell.length_b   1.000
_cell.length_c   1.000
_cell.angle_alpha   90.00
_cell.angle_beta   90.00
_cell.angle_gamma   90.00
#
_symmetry.space_group_name_H-M   'P 1'
#
loop_
_entity.id
_entity.type
_entity.pdbx_description
1 polymer ?
#
loop_
_entity_poly.entity_id
_entity_poly.type
_entity_poly.pdbx_seq_one_letter_code
_entity_poly.pdbx_strand_id
1 'polypeptide(L)'
;MSERIQKLLAAAGAGSRRGIEEWLRDGRLKVNGQLVKLGDRAEPGDRFELDGQVLDTGGPAAGEAPLVTAVLLYHKPTGEVTTRRDPQGRPTVFEFLPPAPSGRWVVVGRLDVNTSGLLVFTNDGGLAHRLMHPSFEVERRYLVRVRGAPGPELAERLRRGIQLEDGPARFDRIEPQGRSEGHSWYQVTLSEGRNREVRRLFEAEGHEVSRLKRLAYGPFELPEGLTPGKSWVVPGLELEKLLAGLKTAPNLR
;
A
#
# COMPACT_ATOMS: atom_id res chain seq x y z
N MET A 1 6.78 4.94 25.05
CA MET A 1 5.32 5.23 24.82
C MET A 1 4.58 3.93 24.60
N SER A 2 3.53 3.69 25.38
CA SER A 2 2.75 2.46 25.25
C SER A 2 1.93 2.45 23.96
N GLU A 3 1.92 1.33 23.26
CA GLU A 3 1.14 1.09 22.04
C GLU A 3 0.21 -0.12 22.20
N ARG A 4 -0.78 -0.28 21.29
CA ARG A 4 -1.62 -1.48 21.29
C ARG A 4 -0.77 -2.71 20.97
N ILE A 5 -0.94 -3.78 21.75
CA ILE A 5 -0.14 -5.01 21.66
C ILE A 5 -0.12 -5.56 20.24
N GLN A 6 -1.28 -5.65 19.56
CA GLN A 6 -1.34 -6.14 18.18
C GLN A 6 -0.59 -5.26 17.18
N LYS A 7 -0.42 -3.96 17.48
CA LYS A 7 0.39 -3.08 16.65
C LYS A 7 1.87 -3.33 16.83
N LEU A 8 2.33 -3.44 18.10
CA LEU A 8 3.73 -3.74 18.44
C LEU A 8 4.18 -5.09 17.86
N LEU A 9 3.45 -6.16 18.17
CA LEU A 9 3.80 -7.50 17.71
C LEU A 9 3.74 -7.64 16.19
N ALA A 10 2.78 -6.96 15.52
CA ALA A 10 2.74 -6.96 14.07
C ALA A 10 3.89 -6.18 13.44
N ALA A 11 4.34 -5.09 14.05
CA ALA A 11 5.53 -4.35 13.62
C ALA A 11 6.80 -5.18 13.78
N ALA A 12 6.91 -5.90 14.90
CA ALA A 12 8.00 -6.84 15.16
C ALA A 12 7.99 -8.10 14.27
N GLY A 13 6.96 -8.29 13.44
CA GLY A 13 6.92 -9.44 12.53
C GLY A 13 6.33 -10.72 13.12
N ALA A 14 5.91 -10.73 14.40
CA ALA A 14 5.38 -11.91 15.06
C ALA A 14 4.10 -12.47 14.41
N GLY A 15 3.30 -11.64 13.76
CA GLY A 15 2.09 -12.07 13.09
C GLY A 15 1.33 -10.95 12.39
N SER A 16 0.17 -11.26 11.77
CA SER A 16 -0.74 -10.22 11.30
C SER A 16 -1.49 -9.60 12.48
N ARG A 17 -1.92 -8.32 12.36
CA ARG A 17 -2.73 -7.68 13.41
C ARG A 17 -3.95 -8.50 13.78
N ARG A 18 -4.69 -9.04 12.80
CA ARG A 18 -5.87 -9.88 13.04
C ARG A 18 -5.51 -11.20 13.70
N GLY A 19 -4.45 -11.89 13.28
CA GLY A 19 -3.99 -13.11 13.93
C GLY A 19 -3.58 -12.87 15.39
N ILE A 20 -2.91 -11.75 15.69
CA ILE A 20 -2.56 -11.36 17.05
C ILE A 20 -3.81 -11.02 17.87
N GLU A 21 -4.82 -10.39 17.27
CA GLU A 21 -6.12 -10.16 17.92
C GLU A 21 -6.84 -11.47 18.24
N GLU A 22 -6.69 -12.50 17.41
CA GLU A 22 -7.19 -13.86 17.72
C GLU A 22 -6.45 -14.45 18.92
N TRP A 23 -5.11 -14.37 18.97
CA TRP A 23 -4.34 -14.82 20.14
C TRP A 23 -4.78 -14.11 21.44
N LEU A 24 -5.07 -12.79 21.35
CA LEU A 24 -5.56 -12.01 22.48
C LEU A 24 -6.96 -12.44 22.94
N ARG A 25 -7.88 -12.73 21.98
CA ARG A 25 -9.23 -13.22 22.30
C ARG A 25 -9.21 -14.62 22.91
N ASP A 26 -8.29 -15.45 22.43
CA ASP A 26 -8.13 -16.84 22.88
C ASP A 26 -7.36 -16.94 24.22
N GLY A 27 -6.90 -15.82 24.78
CA GLY A 27 -6.16 -15.77 26.04
C GLY A 27 -4.79 -16.46 25.98
N ARG A 28 -4.18 -16.53 24.80
CA ARG A 28 -2.91 -17.23 24.53
C ARG A 28 -1.68 -16.36 24.75
N LEU A 29 -1.87 -15.02 24.83
CA LEU A 29 -0.77 -14.06 24.90
C LEU A 29 -0.58 -13.54 26.33
N LYS A 30 0.68 -13.50 26.77
CA LYS A 30 1.10 -12.85 28.02
C LYS A 30 2.09 -11.74 27.74
N VAL A 31 2.05 -10.71 28.57
CA VAL A 31 3.05 -9.64 28.61
C VAL A 31 3.61 -9.58 30.02
N ASN A 32 4.93 -9.69 30.15
CA ASN A 32 5.62 -9.73 31.46
C ASN A 32 5.03 -10.77 32.40
N GLY A 33 4.62 -11.95 31.87
CA GLY A 33 4.03 -13.05 32.63
C GLY A 33 2.54 -12.91 32.91
N GLN A 34 1.88 -11.79 32.61
CA GLN A 34 0.45 -11.56 32.84
C GLN A 34 -0.36 -11.74 31.54
N LEU A 35 -1.51 -12.42 31.66
CA LEU A 35 -2.47 -12.56 30.57
C LEU A 35 -3.01 -11.18 30.17
N VAL A 36 -3.02 -10.94 28.85
CA VAL A 36 -3.50 -9.69 28.26
C VAL A 36 -4.67 -9.95 27.32
N LYS A 37 -5.49 -8.92 27.10
CA LYS A 37 -6.71 -8.98 26.30
C LYS A 37 -6.72 -7.96 25.16
N LEU A 38 -7.67 -8.09 24.26
CA LEU A 38 -7.85 -7.16 23.15
C LEU A 38 -8.10 -5.74 23.67
N GLY A 39 -7.28 -4.81 23.23
CA GLY A 39 -7.30 -3.41 23.64
C GLY A 39 -6.20 -3.02 24.61
N ASP A 40 -5.55 -3.98 25.26
CA ASP A 40 -4.42 -3.71 26.15
C ASP A 40 -3.22 -3.14 25.37
N ARG A 41 -2.36 -2.45 26.11
CA ARG A 41 -1.20 -1.75 25.61
C ARG A 41 0.07 -2.29 26.26
N ALA A 42 1.16 -2.21 25.53
CA ALA A 42 2.48 -2.58 26.02
C ALA A 42 3.53 -1.57 25.53
N GLU A 43 4.73 -1.66 26.07
CA GLU A 43 5.85 -0.84 25.64
C GLU A 43 6.83 -1.65 24.76
N PRO A 44 7.56 -0.98 23.85
CA PRO A 44 8.69 -1.60 23.19
C PRO A 44 9.71 -2.07 24.24
N GLY A 45 10.00 -3.36 24.27
CA GLY A 45 10.89 -3.96 25.27
C GLY A 45 10.17 -4.81 26.33
N ASP A 46 8.84 -4.78 26.39
CA ASP A 46 8.09 -5.75 27.20
C ASP A 46 8.31 -7.18 26.68
N ARG A 47 8.31 -8.14 27.58
CA ARG A 47 8.45 -9.57 27.26
C ARG A 47 7.10 -10.15 26.87
N PHE A 48 7.00 -10.62 25.63
CA PHE A 48 5.80 -11.26 25.08
C PHE A 48 5.97 -12.77 25.05
N GLU A 49 4.90 -13.49 25.44
CA GLU A 49 4.86 -14.94 25.43
C GLU A 49 3.56 -15.42 24.76
N LEU A 50 3.68 -16.31 23.77
CA LEU A 50 2.55 -16.99 23.11
C LEU A 50 2.58 -18.46 23.51
N ASP A 51 1.51 -18.98 24.11
CA ASP A 51 1.40 -20.37 24.56
C ASP A 51 2.59 -20.81 25.47
N GLY A 52 3.12 -19.87 26.25
CA GLY A 52 4.26 -20.12 27.16
C GLY A 52 5.63 -20.02 26.47
N GLN A 53 5.70 -19.79 25.18
CA GLN A 53 6.96 -19.55 24.46
C GLN A 53 7.21 -18.06 24.28
N VAL A 54 8.43 -17.62 24.61
CA VAL A 54 8.83 -16.22 24.42
C VAL A 54 8.85 -15.91 22.92
N LEU A 55 8.10 -14.88 22.54
CA LEU A 55 8.15 -14.36 21.19
C LEU A 55 9.43 -13.52 21.02
N ASP A 56 10.21 -13.86 20.02
CA ASP A 56 11.23 -12.95 19.52
C ASP A 56 10.53 -11.79 18.80
N THR A 57 10.41 -10.68 19.49
CA THR A 57 9.75 -9.48 18.95
C THR A 57 10.70 -8.59 18.17
N GLY A 58 11.99 -9.03 18.03
CA GLY A 58 12.98 -8.18 17.35
C GLY A 58 13.07 -6.78 17.96
N GLY A 59 12.58 -6.62 19.19
CA GLY A 59 12.80 -5.41 19.94
C GLY A 59 14.33 -5.21 20.06
N PRO A 60 14.85 -3.97 20.05
CA PRO A 60 16.26 -3.78 20.19
C PRO A 60 16.70 -4.48 21.48
N ALA A 61 17.45 -5.59 21.33
CA ALA A 61 18.31 -6.03 22.41
C ALA A 61 19.09 -4.80 22.85
N ALA A 62 19.29 -4.62 24.14
CA ALA A 62 19.98 -3.44 24.65
C ALA A 62 21.29 -3.25 23.87
N GLY A 63 21.29 -2.34 22.89
CA GLY A 63 22.42 -2.10 22.00
C GLY A 63 22.13 -2.19 20.50
N GLU A 64 20.96 -2.64 20.04
CA GLU A 64 20.64 -2.65 18.61
C GLU A 64 20.12 -1.28 18.12
N ALA A 65 20.58 -0.91 16.92
CA ALA A 65 20.22 0.34 16.27
C ALA A 65 18.69 0.47 16.08
N PRO A 66 18.11 1.69 16.16
CA PRO A 66 16.70 1.92 15.93
C PRO A 66 16.26 1.35 14.57
N LEU A 67 15.06 0.80 14.50
CA LEU A 67 14.46 0.26 13.28
C LEU A 67 14.57 1.29 12.15
N VAL A 68 15.50 1.04 11.22
CA VAL A 68 15.67 1.92 10.07
C VAL A 68 14.48 1.72 9.14
N THR A 69 13.69 2.78 8.95
CA THR A 69 12.59 2.76 7.99
C THR A 69 13.14 2.48 6.59
N ALA A 70 12.61 1.45 5.96
CA ALA A 70 12.95 1.08 4.60
C ALA A 70 11.70 1.13 3.71
N VAL A 71 11.92 1.52 2.46
CA VAL A 71 10.89 1.48 1.40
C VAL A 71 11.42 0.69 0.23
N LEU A 72 10.58 -0.19 -0.30
CA LEU A 72 10.86 -0.97 -1.50
C LEU A 72 9.81 -0.64 -2.56
N LEU A 73 10.29 -0.30 -3.75
CA LEU A 73 9.48 -0.11 -4.95
C LEU A 73 9.49 -1.41 -5.74
N TYR A 74 8.32 -1.89 -6.10
CA TYR A 74 8.15 -3.10 -6.89
C TYR A 74 7.38 -2.78 -8.17
N HIS A 75 7.91 -3.17 -9.31
CA HIS A 75 7.19 -3.09 -10.58
C HIS A 75 6.33 -4.35 -10.74
N LYS A 76 5.13 -4.30 -10.18
CA LYS A 76 4.19 -5.42 -10.27
C LYS A 76 3.82 -5.69 -11.73
N PRO A 77 4.02 -6.90 -12.27
CA PRO A 77 3.43 -7.32 -13.55
C PRO A 77 1.92 -7.56 -13.39
N THR A 78 1.23 -7.77 -14.50
CA THR A 78 -0.10 -8.40 -14.51
C THR A 78 0.00 -9.87 -14.14
N GLY A 79 -1.07 -10.46 -13.58
CA GLY A 79 -1.11 -11.87 -13.19
C GLY A 79 -0.83 -12.14 -11.72
N GLU A 80 -0.08 -11.28 -11.04
CA GLU A 80 0.15 -11.40 -9.60
C GLU A 80 -0.97 -10.76 -8.77
N VAL A 81 -1.24 -11.30 -7.58
CA VAL A 81 -2.21 -10.76 -6.63
C VAL A 81 -1.52 -10.07 -5.45
N THR A 82 -2.10 -8.96 -4.99
CA THR A 82 -1.57 -8.19 -3.85
C THR A 82 -2.14 -8.76 -2.54
N THR A 83 -1.67 -9.95 -2.18
CA THR A 83 -2.02 -10.64 -0.92
C THR A 83 -0.84 -11.51 -0.46
N ARG A 84 -0.79 -11.84 0.84
CA ARG A 84 0.19 -12.80 1.38
C ARG A 84 -0.20 -14.25 1.14
N ARG A 85 -1.49 -14.52 0.97
CA ARG A 85 -2.02 -15.87 0.70
C ARG A 85 -3.18 -15.75 -0.27
N ASP A 86 -3.12 -16.49 -1.35
CA ASP A 86 -4.19 -16.58 -2.33
C ASP A 86 -4.84 -17.97 -2.26
N PRO A 87 -6.16 -18.06 -1.96
CA PRO A 87 -6.85 -19.34 -1.94
C PRO A 87 -6.90 -20.07 -3.29
N GLN A 88 -6.70 -19.34 -4.40
CA GLN A 88 -6.73 -19.87 -5.77
C GLN A 88 -5.34 -20.29 -6.27
N GLY A 89 -4.29 -20.15 -5.44
CA GLY A 89 -2.93 -20.52 -5.81
C GLY A 89 -2.27 -19.63 -6.86
N ARG A 90 -2.79 -18.44 -7.11
CA ARG A 90 -2.16 -17.48 -8.03
C ARG A 90 -0.89 -16.91 -7.41
N PRO A 91 0.13 -16.56 -8.21
CA PRO A 91 1.34 -15.91 -7.71
C PRO A 91 1.02 -14.65 -6.91
N THR A 92 1.66 -14.49 -5.77
CA THR A 92 1.49 -13.31 -4.93
C THR A 92 2.70 -12.39 -5.05
N VAL A 93 2.50 -11.08 -4.92
CA VAL A 93 3.60 -10.11 -4.95
C VAL A 93 4.66 -10.37 -3.87
N PHE A 94 4.30 -11.02 -2.77
CA PHE A 94 5.22 -11.27 -1.65
C PHE A 94 6.23 -12.39 -1.92
N GLU A 95 5.98 -13.27 -2.89
CA GLU A 95 6.88 -14.36 -3.27
C GLU A 95 8.16 -13.86 -3.95
N PHE A 96 8.12 -12.67 -4.53
CA PHE A 96 9.22 -12.11 -5.33
C PHE A 96 9.99 -10.99 -4.61
N LEU A 97 9.66 -10.71 -3.35
CA LEU A 97 10.34 -9.65 -2.59
C LEU A 97 11.58 -10.19 -1.87
N PRO A 98 12.66 -9.39 -1.78
CA PRO A 98 13.76 -9.69 -0.88
C PRO A 98 13.27 -9.64 0.58
N PRO A 99 14.00 -10.25 1.51
CA PRO A 99 13.74 -10.07 2.94
C PRO A 99 13.72 -8.58 3.32
N ALA A 100 12.86 -8.21 4.26
CA ALA A 100 12.91 -6.86 4.82
C ALA A 100 14.17 -6.72 5.69
N PRO A 101 14.82 -5.55 5.70
CA PRO A 101 16.03 -5.33 6.52
C PRO A 101 15.73 -5.45 8.02
N SER A 102 14.50 -5.22 8.42
CA SER A 102 13.99 -5.47 9.77
C SER A 102 12.48 -5.70 9.72
N GLY A 103 11.94 -6.51 10.62
CA GLY A 103 10.52 -6.85 10.68
C GLY A 103 10.02 -7.50 9.37
N ARG A 104 8.99 -6.95 8.77
CA ARG A 104 8.38 -7.49 7.55
C ARG A 104 7.90 -6.40 6.60
N TRP A 105 7.86 -6.69 5.32
CA TRP A 105 7.24 -5.80 4.35
C TRP A 105 5.73 -5.65 4.58
N VAL A 106 5.27 -4.43 4.64
CA VAL A 106 3.86 -4.01 4.64
C VAL A 106 3.60 -3.36 3.28
N VAL A 107 2.61 -3.85 2.56
CA VAL A 107 2.23 -3.28 1.27
C VAL A 107 1.45 -1.97 1.46
N VAL A 108 1.78 -0.96 0.67
CA VAL A 108 1.10 0.34 0.64
C VAL A 108 0.05 0.34 -0.47
N GLY A 109 -1.21 0.13 -0.09
CA GLY A 109 -2.30 -0.03 -1.03
C GLY A 109 -2.24 -1.35 -1.80
N ARG A 110 -3.08 -1.45 -2.82
CA ARG A 110 -3.17 -2.67 -3.65
C ARG A 110 -3.24 -2.30 -5.13
N LEU A 111 -2.88 -3.25 -5.96
CA LEU A 111 -3.17 -3.27 -7.39
C LEU A 111 -3.91 -4.57 -7.71
N ASP A 112 -4.90 -4.48 -8.60
CA ASP A 112 -5.62 -5.65 -9.08
C ASP A 112 -4.70 -6.57 -9.88
N VAL A 113 -5.12 -7.83 -10.07
CA VAL A 113 -4.38 -8.83 -10.85
C VAL A 113 -4.07 -8.34 -12.28
N ASN A 114 -5.01 -7.60 -12.90
CA ASN A 114 -4.90 -7.05 -14.26
C ASN A 114 -4.32 -5.63 -14.30
N THR A 115 -3.75 -5.14 -13.20
CA THR A 115 -3.10 -3.84 -13.12
C THR A 115 -1.62 -4.02 -12.87
N SER A 116 -0.79 -3.32 -13.65
CA SER A 116 0.68 -3.34 -13.50
C SER A 116 1.19 -2.03 -12.90
N GLY A 117 2.50 -1.96 -12.69
CA GLY A 117 3.19 -0.73 -12.31
C GLY A 117 3.62 -0.69 -10.85
N LEU A 118 3.80 0.51 -10.34
CA LEU A 118 4.39 0.75 -9.03
C LEU A 118 3.54 0.20 -7.89
N LEU A 119 4.13 -0.68 -7.11
CA LEU A 119 3.62 -1.09 -5.80
C LEU A 119 4.69 -0.77 -4.76
N VAL A 120 4.30 -0.09 -3.69
CA VAL A 120 5.19 0.38 -2.64
C VAL A 120 5.06 -0.54 -1.44
N PHE A 121 6.19 -0.91 -0.84
CA PHE A 121 6.27 -1.65 0.41
C PHE A 121 7.13 -0.88 1.41
N THR A 122 6.85 -1.02 2.68
CA THR A 122 7.68 -0.49 3.76
C THR A 122 7.69 -1.45 4.95
N ASN A 123 8.72 -1.42 5.77
CA ASN A 123 8.74 -2.11 7.06
C ASN A 123 8.13 -1.25 8.18
N ASP A 124 7.82 0.04 7.92
CA ASP A 124 7.21 0.97 8.86
C ASP A 124 5.69 1.03 8.68
N GLY A 125 4.95 0.46 9.63
CA GLY A 125 3.48 0.48 9.63
C GLY A 125 2.87 1.87 9.83
N GLY A 126 3.60 2.82 10.43
CA GLY A 126 3.18 4.22 10.56
C GLY A 126 3.26 4.94 9.22
N LEU A 127 4.34 4.75 8.48
CA LEU A 127 4.51 5.25 7.12
C LEU A 127 3.45 4.64 6.18
N ALA A 128 3.24 3.32 6.25
CA ALA A 128 2.21 2.66 5.46
C ALA A 128 0.81 3.25 5.73
N HIS A 129 0.48 3.51 6.98
CA HIS A 129 -0.78 4.15 7.36
C HIS A 129 -0.89 5.56 6.76
N ARG A 130 0.13 6.41 6.92
CA ARG A 130 0.13 7.77 6.34
C ARG A 130 -0.06 7.76 4.83
N LEU A 131 0.57 6.84 4.13
CA LEU A 131 0.44 6.73 2.68
C LEU A 131 -0.93 6.24 2.23
N MET A 132 -1.62 5.39 3.02
CA MET A 132 -2.88 4.75 2.61
C MET A 132 -4.14 5.44 3.11
N HIS A 133 -4.08 6.12 4.27
CA HIS A 133 -5.29 6.65 4.89
C HIS A 133 -5.86 7.81 4.06
N PRO A 134 -7.17 7.83 3.77
CA PRO A 134 -7.79 8.81 2.88
C PRO A 134 -7.57 10.27 3.29
N SER A 135 -7.48 10.56 4.60
CA SER A 135 -7.29 11.93 5.10
C SER A 135 -5.96 12.59 4.69
N PHE A 136 -5.00 11.81 4.21
CA PHE A 136 -3.74 12.38 3.71
C PHE A 136 -3.78 12.72 2.22
N GLU A 137 -4.83 12.29 1.50
CA GLU A 137 -5.06 12.60 0.09
C GLU A 137 -3.81 12.36 -0.78
N VAL A 138 -3.12 11.24 -0.52
CA VAL A 138 -1.89 10.90 -1.25
C VAL A 138 -2.22 10.62 -2.70
N GLU A 139 -1.66 11.39 -3.62
CA GLU A 139 -1.92 11.26 -5.06
C GLU A 139 -1.41 9.93 -5.63
N ARG A 140 -2.14 9.36 -6.59
CA ARG A 140 -1.75 8.21 -7.41
C ARG A 140 -1.87 8.57 -8.87
N ARG A 141 -0.82 8.33 -9.62
CA ARG A 141 -0.78 8.61 -11.07
C ARG A 141 -0.75 7.32 -11.87
N TYR A 142 -1.60 7.26 -12.88
CA TYR A 142 -1.74 6.07 -13.73
C TYR A 142 -1.64 6.42 -15.19
N LEU A 143 -1.11 5.48 -15.98
CA LEU A 143 -1.24 5.43 -17.43
C LEU A 143 -2.36 4.44 -17.78
N VAL A 144 -3.34 4.91 -18.53
CA VAL A 144 -4.58 4.18 -18.85
C VAL A 144 -4.68 4.02 -20.34
N ARG A 145 -4.90 2.81 -20.83
CA ARG A 145 -5.25 2.53 -22.22
C ARG A 145 -6.73 2.16 -22.31
N VAL A 146 -7.47 2.97 -23.05
CA VAL A 146 -8.91 2.86 -23.24
C VAL A 146 -9.20 2.36 -24.65
N ARG A 147 -10.18 1.48 -24.83
CA ARG A 147 -10.61 1.05 -26.17
C ARG A 147 -11.35 2.17 -26.90
N GLY A 148 -11.12 2.25 -28.22
CA GLY A 148 -11.76 3.23 -29.09
C GLY A 148 -11.06 4.59 -29.08
N ALA A 149 -11.78 5.55 -29.61
CA ALA A 149 -11.37 6.93 -29.75
C ALA A 149 -12.41 7.86 -29.10
N PRO A 150 -12.41 7.95 -27.75
CA PRO A 150 -13.33 8.86 -27.06
C PRO A 150 -13.20 10.28 -27.56
N GLY A 151 -14.32 11.01 -27.58
CA GLY A 151 -14.33 12.43 -27.92
C GLY A 151 -13.56 13.28 -26.90
N PRO A 152 -13.15 14.51 -27.27
CA PRO A 152 -12.35 15.37 -26.40
C PRO A 152 -13.06 15.74 -25.09
N GLU A 153 -14.39 15.74 -25.08
CA GLU A 153 -15.23 16.06 -23.94
C GLU A 153 -15.20 15.01 -22.82
N LEU A 154 -14.74 13.77 -23.08
CA LEU A 154 -14.65 12.72 -22.07
C LEU A 154 -13.76 13.16 -20.89
N ALA A 155 -12.58 13.70 -21.18
CA ALA A 155 -11.65 14.15 -20.16
C ALA A 155 -12.27 15.24 -19.26
N GLU A 156 -13.03 16.14 -19.84
CA GLU A 156 -13.71 17.19 -19.09
C GLU A 156 -14.81 16.64 -18.18
N ARG A 157 -15.64 15.70 -18.68
CA ARG A 157 -16.69 15.05 -17.84
C ARG A 157 -16.08 14.31 -16.67
N LEU A 158 -15.03 13.50 -16.90
CA LEU A 158 -14.36 12.74 -15.85
C LEU A 158 -13.61 13.61 -14.84
N ARG A 159 -13.18 14.82 -15.25
CA ARG A 159 -12.58 15.81 -14.35
C ARG A 159 -13.62 16.56 -13.53
N ARG A 160 -14.79 16.90 -14.09
CA ARG A 160 -15.91 17.51 -13.34
C ARG A 160 -16.47 16.57 -12.30
N GLY A 161 -16.46 15.28 -12.58
CA GLY A 161 -16.98 14.21 -11.75
C GLY A 161 -18.27 13.61 -12.29
N ILE A 162 -18.43 12.35 -11.98
CA ILE A 162 -19.60 11.54 -12.34
C ILE A 162 -20.09 10.79 -11.10
N GLN A 163 -21.35 10.36 -11.14
CA GLN A 163 -21.92 9.55 -10.07
C GLN A 163 -21.59 8.08 -10.31
N LEU A 164 -20.89 7.46 -9.37
CA LEU A 164 -20.71 6.01 -9.27
C LEU A 164 -21.68 5.44 -8.23
N GLU A 165 -21.78 4.10 -8.15
CA GLU A 165 -22.64 3.41 -7.18
C GLU A 165 -22.33 3.78 -5.72
N ASP A 166 -21.06 4.02 -5.40
CA ASP A 166 -20.54 4.35 -4.06
C ASP A 166 -20.32 5.87 -3.84
N GLY A 167 -20.94 6.71 -4.68
CA GLY A 167 -20.90 8.16 -4.56
C GLY A 167 -20.19 8.88 -5.71
N PRO A 168 -20.14 10.21 -5.68
CA PRO A 168 -19.45 11.00 -6.70
C PRO A 168 -17.97 10.66 -6.75
N ALA A 169 -17.41 10.60 -7.96
CA ALA A 169 -16.01 10.32 -8.21
C ALA A 169 -15.48 11.14 -9.39
N ARG A 170 -14.21 11.48 -9.37
CA ARG A 170 -13.56 12.26 -10.43
C ARG A 170 -12.06 11.97 -10.48
N PHE A 171 -11.44 12.34 -11.58
CA PHE A 171 -9.98 12.52 -11.62
C PHE A 171 -9.62 13.93 -11.17
N ASP A 172 -8.57 14.06 -10.37
CA ASP A 172 -7.98 15.37 -10.06
C ASP A 172 -7.32 15.95 -11.30
N ARG A 173 -6.70 15.07 -12.12
CA ARG A 173 -6.15 15.40 -13.45
C ARG A 173 -6.40 14.27 -14.44
N ILE A 174 -6.67 14.61 -15.68
CA ILE A 174 -6.76 13.67 -16.80
C ILE A 174 -6.22 14.35 -18.05
N GLU A 175 -5.21 13.75 -18.67
CA GLU A 175 -4.47 14.29 -19.81
C GLU A 175 -4.37 13.24 -20.91
N PRO A 176 -4.82 13.53 -22.13
CA PRO A 176 -4.58 12.65 -23.27
C PRO A 176 -3.08 12.47 -23.54
N GLN A 177 -2.66 11.22 -23.79
CA GLN A 177 -1.26 10.86 -24.07
C GLN A 177 -1.08 10.31 -25.50
N GLY A 178 -2.09 10.48 -26.35
CA GLY A 178 -2.05 10.04 -27.74
C GLY A 178 -2.96 8.85 -28.04
N ARG A 179 -2.88 8.35 -29.27
CA ARG A 179 -3.68 7.25 -29.80
C ARG A 179 -2.80 6.22 -30.49
N SER A 180 -3.20 4.95 -30.45
CA SER A 180 -2.59 3.85 -31.17
C SER A 180 -3.62 2.77 -31.46
N GLU A 181 -3.71 2.32 -32.74
CA GLU A 181 -4.46 1.13 -33.20
C GLU A 181 -5.80 0.88 -32.46
N GLY A 182 -6.77 1.81 -32.58
CA GLY A 182 -8.09 1.66 -31.97
C GLY A 182 -8.12 1.85 -30.44
N HIS A 183 -7.08 2.46 -29.89
CA HIS A 183 -6.99 2.79 -28.47
C HIS A 183 -6.56 4.22 -28.22
N SER A 184 -7.03 4.79 -27.13
CA SER A 184 -6.59 6.10 -26.62
C SER A 184 -5.85 5.93 -25.29
N TRP A 185 -4.81 6.73 -25.09
CA TRP A 185 -4.03 6.72 -23.88
C TRP A 185 -4.31 7.99 -23.07
N TYR A 186 -4.41 7.82 -21.77
CA TYR A 186 -4.60 8.91 -20.81
C TYR A 186 -3.64 8.75 -19.64
N GLN A 187 -3.08 9.85 -19.15
CA GLN A 187 -2.49 9.92 -17.82
C GLN A 187 -3.53 10.50 -16.88
N VAL A 188 -3.78 9.82 -15.77
CA VAL A 188 -4.77 10.26 -14.78
C VAL A 188 -4.16 10.33 -13.40
N THR A 189 -4.61 11.30 -12.60
CA THR A 189 -4.24 11.45 -11.19
C THR A 189 -5.51 11.47 -10.34
N LEU A 190 -5.45 10.79 -9.19
CA LEU A 190 -6.50 10.81 -8.18
C LEU A 190 -5.90 10.70 -6.78
N SER A 191 -6.54 11.31 -5.80
CA SER A 191 -6.15 11.29 -4.37
C SER A 191 -6.93 10.24 -3.57
N GLU A 192 -7.94 9.64 -4.16
CA GLU A 192 -8.73 8.55 -3.59
C GLU A 192 -8.17 7.18 -4.01
N GLY A 193 -8.71 6.12 -3.46
CA GLY A 193 -8.26 4.75 -3.75
C GLY A 193 -9.39 3.74 -3.57
N ARG A 194 -10.59 4.07 -4.06
CA ARG A 194 -11.74 3.16 -4.05
C ARG A 194 -11.46 1.94 -4.93
N ASN A 195 -12.19 0.86 -4.67
CA ASN A 195 -12.03 -0.36 -5.46
C ASN A 195 -12.26 -0.09 -6.94
N ARG A 196 -11.26 -0.43 -7.78
CA ARG A 196 -11.28 -0.31 -9.25
C ARG A 196 -11.72 1.07 -9.78
N GLU A 197 -11.49 2.13 -9.03
CA GLU A 197 -12.02 3.48 -9.29
C GLU A 197 -11.69 4.00 -10.70
N VAL A 198 -10.42 3.90 -11.12
CA VAL A 198 -10.00 4.31 -12.48
C VAL A 198 -10.79 3.58 -13.56
N ARG A 199 -11.01 2.27 -13.41
CA ARG A 199 -11.76 1.48 -14.40
C ARG A 199 -13.24 1.87 -14.40
N ARG A 200 -13.85 1.98 -13.23
CA ARG A 200 -15.28 2.36 -13.08
C ARG A 200 -15.58 3.74 -13.64
N LEU A 201 -14.66 4.70 -13.48
CA LEU A 201 -14.82 6.04 -14.05
C LEU A 201 -14.91 6.01 -15.59
N PHE A 202 -14.04 5.24 -16.26
CA PHE A 202 -14.13 5.09 -17.71
C PHE A 202 -15.30 4.21 -18.15
N GLU A 203 -15.60 3.13 -17.41
CA GLU A 203 -16.71 2.21 -17.69
C GLU A 203 -18.08 2.91 -17.59
N ALA A 204 -18.25 3.83 -16.63
CA ALA A 204 -19.48 4.63 -16.49
C ALA A 204 -19.73 5.57 -17.68
N GLU A 205 -18.68 5.94 -18.41
CA GLU A 205 -18.75 6.72 -19.65
C GLU A 205 -18.75 5.83 -20.93
N GLY A 206 -18.97 4.51 -20.76
CA GLY A 206 -19.05 3.57 -21.87
C GLY A 206 -17.70 3.13 -22.45
N HIS A 207 -16.60 3.34 -21.75
CA HIS A 207 -15.26 3.05 -22.25
C HIS A 207 -14.55 1.98 -21.44
N GLU A 208 -14.11 0.90 -22.10
CA GLU A 208 -13.36 -0.19 -21.47
C GLU A 208 -11.87 0.16 -21.29
N VAL A 209 -11.36 0.00 -20.06
CA VAL A 209 -9.92 0.11 -19.77
C VAL A 209 -9.22 -1.20 -20.08
N SER A 210 -8.46 -1.25 -21.17
CA SER A 210 -7.74 -2.44 -21.64
C SER A 210 -6.36 -2.62 -20.98
N ARG A 211 -5.69 -1.54 -20.56
CA ARG A 211 -4.44 -1.57 -19.77
C ARG A 211 -4.47 -0.48 -18.70
N LEU A 212 -3.94 -0.82 -17.53
CA LEU A 212 -3.78 0.12 -16.42
C LEU A 212 -2.41 -0.12 -15.79
N LYS A 213 -1.62 0.96 -15.70
CA LYS A 213 -0.29 0.93 -15.10
C LYS A 213 -0.16 2.09 -14.11
N ARG A 214 0.14 1.79 -12.83
CA ARG A 214 0.43 2.85 -11.86
C ARG A 214 1.85 3.35 -12.04
N LEU A 215 2.01 4.64 -12.28
CA LEU A 215 3.29 5.31 -12.50
C LEU A 215 3.87 5.87 -11.22
N ALA A 216 3.01 6.41 -10.32
CA ALA A 216 3.44 7.04 -9.09
C ALA A 216 2.44 6.80 -7.95
N TYR A 217 2.95 6.88 -6.72
CA TYR A 217 2.20 6.82 -5.47
C TYR A 217 2.83 7.77 -4.46
N GLY A 218 2.17 8.89 -4.18
CA GLY A 218 2.74 9.97 -3.39
C GLY A 218 4.09 10.43 -3.96
N PRO A 219 5.13 10.51 -3.14
CA PRO A 219 6.44 10.94 -3.60
C PRO A 219 7.21 9.87 -4.38
N PHE A 220 6.70 8.64 -4.46
CA PHE A 220 7.39 7.54 -5.10
C PHE A 220 6.96 7.42 -6.57
N GLU A 221 7.93 7.38 -7.47
CA GLU A 221 7.74 7.14 -8.89
C GLU A 221 8.28 5.77 -9.29
N LEU A 222 7.69 5.18 -10.34
CA LEU A 222 8.21 3.94 -10.92
C LEU A 222 9.52 4.25 -11.64
N PRO A 223 10.68 3.73 -11.19
CA PRO A 223 11.94 4.01 -11.83
C PRO A 223 11.96 3.54 -13.30
N GLU A 224 12.49 4.34 -14.22
CA GLU A 224 12.50 4.05 -15.66
C GLU A 224 13.15 2.70 -15.98
N GLY A 225 14.24 2.35 -15.33
CA GLY A 225 14.95 1.07 -15.53
C GLY A 225 14.35 -0.14 -14.80
N LEU A 226 13.33 0.05 -13.94
CA LEU A 226 12.79 -1.05 -13.16
C LEU A 226 11.81 -1.88 -13.99
N THR A 227 12.27 -3.05 -14.47
CA THR A 227 11.47 -3.96 -15.29
C THR A 227 10.38 -4.68 -14.46
N PRO A 228 9.26 -5.14 -15.09
CA PRO A 228 8.22 -5.90 -14.40
C PRO A 228 8.79 -7.12 -13.64
N GLY A 229 8.28 -7.36 -12.43
CA GLY A 229 8.75 -8.43 -11.54
C GLY A 229 10.02 -8.09 -10.76
N LYS A 230 10.60 -6.90 -10.93
CA LYS A 230 11.78 -6.46 -10.19
C LYS A 230 11.42 -5.46 -9.11
N SER A 231 12.28 -5.40 -8.10
CA SER A 231 12.17 -4.49 -6.98
C SER A 231 13.45 -3.69 -6.77
N TRP A 232 13.31 -2.54 -6.13
CA TRP A 232 14.41 -1.65 -5.76
C TRP A 232 14.16 -1.08 -4.37
N VAL A 233 15.14 -1.23 -3.48
CA VAL A 233 15.09 -0.62 -2.15
C VAL A 233 15.58 0.83 -2.28
N VAL A 234 14.77 1.77 -1.84
CA VAL A 234 15.10 3.20 -1.90
C VAL A 234 16.24 3.49 -0.93
N PRO A 235 17.37 4.08 -1.39
CA PRO A 235 18.47 4.45 -0.52
C PRO A 235 18.05 5.44 0.58
N GLY A 236 18.62 5.31 1.80
CA GLY A 236 18.20 6.07 2.96
C GLY A 236 18.15 7.59 2.77
N LEU A 237 19.21 8.18 2.19
CA LEU A 237 19.26 9.63 1.91
C LEU A 237 18.19 10.10 0.90
N GLU A 238 17.87 9.26 -0.07
CA GLU A 238 16.80 9.54 -1.04
C GLU A 238 15.44 9.40 -0.37
N LEU A 239 15.26 8.37 0.46
CA LEU A 239 14.04 8.15 1.23
C LEU A 239 13.74 9.34 2.15
N GLU A 240 14.71 9.85 2.86
CA GLU A 240 14.56 11.03 3.73
C GLU A 240 14.04 12.24 2.95
N LYS A 241 14.60 12.51 1.76
CA LYS A 241 14.16 13.60 0.89
C LYS A 241 12.72 13.40 0.39
N LEU A 242 12.37 12.18 -0.02
CA LEU A 242 11.03 11.85 -0.49
C LEU A 242 10.00 11.99 0.64
N LEU A 243 10.33 11.55 1.85
CA LEU A 243 9.44 11.62 3.00
C LEU A 243 9.28 13.03 3.57
N ALA A 244 10.26 13.91 3.42
CA ALA A 244 10.15 15.31 3.83
C ALA A 244 9.02 16.06 3.11
N GLY A 245 8.67 15.63 1.89
CA GLY A 245 7.55 16.18 1.11
C GLY A 245 6.16 15.63 1.48
N LEU A 246 6.08 14.59 2.33
CA LEU A 246 4.79 14.05 2.76
C LEU A 246 4.12 15.00 3.75
N LYS A 247 2.87 15.38 3.46
CA LYS A 247 2.04 16.18 4.37
C LYS A 247 2.05 15.55 5.77
N THR A 248 2.38 16.34 6.77
CA THR A 248 2.10 15.99 8.16
C THR A 248 0.59 15.85 8.34
N ALA A 249 0.16 14.93 9.23
CA ALA A 249 -1.26 14.72 9.47
C ALA A 249 -2.00 16.05 9.67
N PRO A 250 -3.17 16.25 9.03
CA PRO A 250 -4.05 17.32 9.45
C PRO A 250 -4.35 17.06 10.94
N ASN A 251 -4.20 18.09 11.77
CA ASN A 251 -4.58 18.03 13.18
C ASN A 251 -6.03 17.55 13.25
N LEU A 252 -6.24 16.30 13.63
CA LEU A 252 -7.56 15.82 14.03
C LEU A 252 -7.93 16.56 15.31
N ARG A 253 -8.72 17.63 15.15
CA ARG A 253 -9.44 18.26 16.26
C ARG A 253 -10.66 17.45 16.63
#